data_70aa4bdf80c77abbcd3b04d018b0d200
#
_entry.id   70aa4bdf80c77abbcd3b04d018b0d200
#
_cell.length_a   1.000
_cell.length_b   1.000
_cell.length_c   1.000
_cell.angle_alpha   90.00
_cell.angle_beta   90.00
_cell.angle_gamma   90.00
#
_symmetry.space_group_name_H-M   'P 1'
#
loop_
_entity.id
_entity.type
_entity.pdbx_description
1 polymer ?
#
loop_
_entity_poly.entity_id
_entity_poly.type
_entity_poly.pdbx_seq_one_letter_code
_entity_poly.pdbx_strand_id
1 'polypeptide(L)'
;MDPERIKKIRLMDLEFRALHSKLFEEMFFKKIAASKNAELKELSKNQPAALMIIGLEKEIMPSTIGIYMGMDRSSLSRMVDSLEEKGFVRRNNDPEDRRKVLVSLTEKGEKCSEILNKISEEMSVELLGLAGEQDFRDFENSLETMLRVLRKIDSSISNGK
;
A
#
# COMPACT_ATOMS: atom_id res chain seq x y z
N MET A 1 -9.81 -18.43 -25.17
CA MET A 1 -10.02 -18.52 -23.70
C MET A 1 -11.52 -18.59 -23.46
N ASP A 2 -11.98 -19.50 -22.60
CA ASP A 2 -13.40 -19.73 -22.34
C ASP A 2 -14.07 -18.51 -21.67
N PRO A 3 -15.15 -17.92 -22.26
CA PRO A 3 -15.81 -16.74 -21.73
C PRO A 3 -16.39 -16.92 -20.31
N GLU A 4 -16.93 -18.10 -19.99
CA GLU A 4 -17.49 -18.38 -18.67
C GLU A 4 -16.39 -18.42 -17.60
N ARG A 5 -15.20 -18.93 -17.94
CA ARG A 5 -14.04 -18.92 -17.05
C ARG A 5 -13.57 -17.49 -16.76
N ILE A 6 -13.56 -16.62 -17.77
CA ILE A 6 -13.20 -15.19 -17.58
C ILE A 6 -14.22 -14.49 -16.70
N LYS A 7 -15.51 -14.73 -16.92
CA LYS A 7 -16.59 -14.18 -16.08
C LYS A 7 -16.43 -14.59 -14.63
N LYS A 8 -16.12 -15.87 -14.37
CA LYS A 8 -15.86 -16.39 -13.03
C LYS A 8 -14.68 -15.66 -12.36
N ILE A 9 -13.56 -15.51 -13.07
CA ILE A 9 -12.37 -14.81 -12.54
C ILE A 9 -12.71 -13.36 -12.16
N ARG A 10 -13.45 -12.65 -13.03
CA ARG A 10 -13.88 -11.27 -12.75
C ARG A 10 -14.75 -11.16 -11.50
N LEU A 11 -15.68 -12.08 -11.31
CA LEU A 11 -16.54 -12.10 -10.11
C LEU A 11 -15.71 -12.36 -8.85
N MET A 12 -14.79 -13.32 -8.90
CA MET A 12 -13.88 -13.61 -7.77
C MET A 12 -12.98 -12.40 -7.44
N ASP A 13 -12.47 -11.67 -8.43
CA ASP A 13 -11.67 -10.44 -8.21
C ASP A 13 -12.50 -9.35 -7.54
N LEU A 14 -13.76 -9.15 -7.96
CA LEU A 14 -14.67 -8.18 -7.32
C LEU A 14 -14.98 -8.55 -5.88
N GLU A 15 -15.28 -9.83 -5.62
CA GLU A 15 -15.54 -10.33 -4.26
C GLU A 15 -14.31 -10.21 -3.37
N PHE A 16 -13.12 -10.58 -3.87
CA PHE A 16 -11.85 -10.43 -3.15
C PHE A 16 -11.62 -8.99 -2.73
N ARG A 17 -11.77 -8.02 -3.65
CA ARG A 17 -11.60 -6.59 -3.36
C ARG A 17 -12.58 -6.10 -2.29
N ALA A 18 -13.85 -6.52 -2.39
CA ALA A 18 -14.87 -6.13 -1.43
C ALA A 18 -14.58 -6.69 -0.03
N LEU A 19 -14.21 -7.97 0.08
CA LEU A 19 -13.87 -8.62 1.34
C LEU A 19 -12.57 -8.04 1.92
N HIS A 20 -11.54 -7.85 1.09
CA HIS A 20 -10.28 -7.25 1.52
C HIS A 20 -10.50 -5.84 2.08
N SER A 21 -11.21 -4.97 1.36
CA SER A 21 -11.50 -3.61 1.84
C SER A 21 -12.29 -3.66 3.16
N LYS A 22 -13.33 -4.47 3.24
CA LYS A 22 -14.16 -4.60 4.45
C LYS A 22 -13.35 -5.11 5.66
N LEU A 23 -12.54 -6.14 5.49
CA LEU A 23 -11.85 -6.78 6.60
C LEU A 23 -10.57 -6.03 6.99
N PHE A 24 -9.76 -5.66 6.02
CA PHE A 24 -8.45 -5.07 6.28
C PHE A 24 -8.48 -3.54 6.39
N GLU A 25 -9.07 -2.83 5.42
CA GLU A 25 -9.05 -1.38 5.43
C GLU A 25 -9.89 -0.80 6.58
N GLU A 26 -11.13 -1.28 6.79
CA GLU A 26 -11.99 -0.78 7.87
C GLU A 26 -11.37 -1.04 9.24
N MET A 27 -10.79 -2.21 9.46
CA MET A 27 -10.16 -2.56 10.73
C MET A 27 -8.89 -1.74 10.96
N PHE A 28 -8.07 -1.55 9.93
CA PHE A 28 -6.87 -0.72 9.99
C PHE A 28 -7.21 0.72 10.40
N PHE A 29 -8.20 1.34 9.76
CA PHE A 29 -8.63 2.68 10.12
C PHE A 29 -9.27 2.76 11.51
N LYS A 30 -10.00 1.75 11.96
CA LYS A 30 -10.50 1.67 13.34
C LYS A 30 -9.35 1.65 14.36
N LYS A 31 -8.30 0.87 14.11
CA LYS A 31 -7.11 0.82 14.98
C LYS A 31 -6.34 2.14 14.97
N ILE A 32 -6.17 2.80 13.81
CA ILE A 32 -5.59 4.15 13.73
C ILE A 32 -6.41 5.15 14.57
N ALA A 33 -7.73 5.16 14.42
CA ALA A 33 -8.61 6.05 15.16
C ALA A 33 -8.57 5.83 16.67
N ALA A 34 -8.40 4.59 17.11
CA ALA A 34 -8.25 4.22 18.51
C ALA A 34 -6.85 4.51 19.08
N SER A 35 -5.87 4.78 18.22
CA SER A 35 -4.50 5.08 18.64
C SER A 35 -4.45 6.39 19.45
N LYS A 36 -3.61 6.39 20.49
CA LYS A 36 -3.33 7.60 21.29
C LYS A 36 -2.32 8.53 20.62
N ASN A 37 -1.72 8.11 19.50
CA ASN A 37 -0.76 8.92 18.78
C ASN A 37 -1.48 10.07 18.04
N ALA A 38 -1.15 11.31 18.42
CA ALA A 38 -1.77 12.51 17.86
C ALA A 38 -1.40 12.71 16.38
N GLU A 39 -0.18 12.34 15.99
CA GLU A 39 0.33 12.51 14.62
C GLU A 39 -0.43 11.64 13.60
N LEU A 40 -0.86 10.41 14.02
CA LEU A 40 -1.68 9.56 13.17
C LEU A 40 -3.05 10.18 12.84
N LYS A 41 -3.59 11.02 13.74
CA LYS A 41 -4.87 11.71 13.55
C LYS A 41 -4.78 12.87 12.55
N GLU A 42 -3.58 13.35 12.25
CA GLU A 42 -3.34 14.36 11.22
C GLU A 42 -3.41 13.77 9.80
N LEU A 43 -3.34 12.43 9.68
CA LEU A 43 -3.28 11.75 8.39
C LEU A 43 -4.68 11.62 7.76
N SER A 44 -4.79 11.98 6.49
CA SER A 44 -5.97 11.70 5.68
C SER A 44 -5.97 10.25 5.15
N LYS A 45 -7.12 9.79 4.62
CA LYS A 45 -7.37 8.37 4.29
C LYS A 45 -6.21 7.66 3.55
N ASN A 46 -5.59 8.31 2.57
CA ASN A 46 -4.55 7.66 1.73
C ASN A 46 -3.12 7.87 2.27
N GLN A 47 -2.92 8.79 3.20
CA GLN A 47 -1.59 9.15 3.71
C GLN A 47 -0.92 8.05 4.55
N PRO A 48 -1.63 7.24 5.36
CA PRO A 48 -1.02 6.11 6.06
C PRO A 48 -0.35 5.11 5.12
N ALA A 49 -1.04 4.70 4.05
CA ALA A 49 -0.48 3.77 3.06
C ALA A 49 0.74 4.37 2.34
N ALA A 50 0.69 5.67 2.00
CA ALA A 50 1.84 6.35 1.38
C ALA A 50 3.06 6.36 2.30
N LEU A 51 2.90 6.64 3.60
CA LEU A 51 4.01 6.62 4.56
C LEU A 51 4.62 5.21 4.70
N MET A 52 3.80 4.17 4.72
CA MET A 52 4.27 2.78 4.77
C MET A 52 5.08 2.42 3.52
N ILE A 53 4.59 2.80 2.32
CA ILE A 53 5.28 2.55 1.04
C ILE A 53 6.62 3.30 1.00
N ILE A 54 6.65 4.59 1.36
CA ILE A 54 7.88 5.39 1.37
C ILE A 54 8.89 4.82 2.38
N GLY A 55 8.41 4.40 3.57
CA GLY A 55 9.26 3.78 4.60
C GLY A 55 9.89 2.47 4.15
N LEU A 56 9.20 1.67 3.34
CA LEU A 56 9.70 0.41 2.80
C LEU A 56 10.84 0.63 1.79
N GLU A 57 10.69 1.61 0.90
CA GLU A 57 11.63 1.89 -0.20
C GLU A 57 12.75 2.87 0.21
N LYS A 58 12.62 3.54 1.37
CA LYS A 58 13.48 4.62 1.90
C LYS A 58 13.47 5.89 1.07
N GLU A 59 13.75 5.81 -0.23
CA GLU A 59 13.67 6.89 -1.21
C GLU A 59 12.93 6.38 -2.45
N ILE A 60 11.92 7.12 -2.89
CA ILE A 60 11.01 6.66 -3.96
C ILE A 60 10.57 7.84 -4.83
N MET A 61 10.45 7.62 -6.14
CA MET A 61 9.84 8.61 -7.02
C MET A 61 8.34 8.74 -6.73
N PRO A 62 7.77 9.97 -6.74
CA PRO A 62 6.32 10.14 -6.58
C PRO A 62 5.49 9.27 -7.54
N SER A 63 5.92 9.16 -8.80
CA SER A 63 5.23 8.31 -9.79
C SER A 63 5.11 6.85 -9.36
N THR A 64 6.12 6.32 -8.69
CA THR A 64 6.11 4.94 -8.17
C THR A 64 5.11 4.79 -7.03
N ILE A 65 5.01 5.77 -6.12
CA ILE A 65 3.95 5.79 -5.09
C ILE A 65 2.57 5.75 -5.75
N GLY A 66 2.39 6.54 -6.83
CA GLY A 66 1.14 6.57 -7.60
C GLY A 66 0.77 5.20 -8.20
N ILE A 67 1.75 4.45 -8.69
CA ILE A 67 1.55 3.08 -9.19
C ILE A 67 1.08 2.15 -8.09
N TYR A 68 1.77 2.13 -6.93
CA TYR A 68 1.39 1.31 -5.79
C TYR A 68 -0.03 1.60 -5.29
N MET A 69 -0.44 2.87 -5.34
CA MET A 69 -1.72 3.32 -4.79
C MET A 69 -2.84 3.44 -5.83
N GLY A 70 -2.56 3.19 -7.10
CA GLY A 70 -3.53 3.38 -8.18
C GLY A 70 -4.04 4.83 -8.30
N MET A 71 -3.18 5.82 -8.01
CA MET A 71 -3.55 7.24 -7.99
C MET A 71 -3.15 7.95 -9.28
N ASP A 72 -3.98 8.88 -9.73
CA ASP A 72 -3.61 9.82 -10.79
C ASP A 72 -2.55 10.84 -10.30
N ARG A 73 -1.82 11.42 -11.26
CA ARG A 73 -0.70 12.33 -10.98
C ARG A 73 -1.09 13.55 -10.15
N SER A 74 -2.28 14.10 -10.37
CA SER A 74 -2.72 15.33 -9.67
C SER A 74 -3.10 15.06 -8.22
N SER A 75 -3.79 13.95 -7.97
CA SER A 75 -4.16 13.50 -6.62
C SER A 75 -2.93 13.10 -5.82
N LEU A 76 -1.98 12.41 -6.46
CA LEU A 76 -0.70 12.05 -5.88
C LEU A 76 0.10 13.29 -5.48
N SER A 77 0.24 14.27 -6.38
CA SER A 77 0.99 15.51 -6.08
C SER A 77 0.44 16.19 -4.84
N ARG A 78 -0.89 16.42 -4.80
CA ARG A 78 -1.55 17.05 -3.64
C ARG A 78 -1.36 16.26 -2.34
N MET A 79 -1.38 14.93 -2.43
CA MET A 79 -1.15 14.08 -1.26
C MET A 79 0.28 14.23 -0.74
N VAL A 80 1.29 14.20 -1.62
CA VAL A 80 2.69 14.37 -1.25
C VAL A 80 2.96 15.79 -0.74
N ASP A 81 2.38 16.82 -1.38
CA ASP A 81 2.46 18.22 -0.91
C ASP A 81 1.92 18.34 0.53
N SER A 82 0.75 17.76 0.79
CA SER A 82 0.15 17.75 2.13
C SER A 82 0.99 16.99 3.17
N LEU A 83 1.64 15.88 2.79
CA LEU A 83 2.55 15.16 3.69
C LEU A 83 3.81 15.97 4.00
N GLU A 84 4.34 16.71 3.02
CA GLU A 84 5.50 17.59 3.19
C GLU A 84 5.16 18.79 4.07
N GLU A 85 4.02 19.45 3.83
CA GLU A 85 3.52 20.55 4.68
C GLU A 85 3.34 20.14 6.15
N LYS A 86 2.89 18.91 6.38
CA LYS A 86 2.74 18.33 7.73
C LYS A 86 4.07 17.83 8.32
N GLY A 87 5.16 17.88 7.55
CA GLY A 87 6.48 17.48 7.98
C GLY A 87 6.72 15.97 8.09
N PHE A 88 5.91 15.12 7.42
CA PHE A 88 6.10 13.68 7.41
C PHE A 88 7.09 13.22 6.34
N VAL A 89 7.16 13.92 5.23
CA VAL A 89 8.07 13.60 4.12
C VAL A 89 8.88 14.84 3.73
N ARG A 90 9.95 14.60 2.99
CA ARG A 90 10.74 15.64 2.32
C ARG A 90 11.01 15.23 0.89
N ARG A 91 11.15 16.20 0.01
CA ARG A 91 11.61 16.01 -1.36
C ARG A 91 13.10 16.27 -1.45
N ASN A 92 13.83 15.38 -2.10
CA ASN A 92 15.24 15.49 -2.40
C ASN A 92 15.45 15.36 -3.91
N ASN A 93 16.45 16.02 -4.46
CA ASN A 93 16.90 15.75 -5.80
C ASN A 93 17.70 14.44 -5.82
N ASP A 94 17.48 13.61 -6.84
CA ASP A 94 18.29 12.42 -7.07
C ASP A 94 19.76 12.85 -7.27
N PRO A 95 20.72 12.27 -6.53
CA PRO A 95 22.14 12.63 -6.66
C PRO A 95 22.71 12.29 -8.04
N GLU A 96 22.17 11.30 -8.74
CA GLU A 96 22.62 10.88 -10.07
C GLU A 96 21.93 11.64 -11.21
N ASP A 97 20.66 12.04 -11.02
CA ASP A 97 19.90 12.81 -12.01
C ASP A 97 19.07 13.91 -11.33
N ARG A 98 19.61 15.12 -11.28
CA ARG A 98 18.96 16.29 -10.64
C ARG A 98 17.59 16.66 -11.21
N ARG A 99 17.17 16.07 -12.34
CA ARG A 99 15.82 16.26 -12.90
C ARG A 99 14.80 15.37 -12.23
N LYS A 100 15.24 14.36 -11.51
CA LYS A 100 14.39 13.46 -10.74
C LYS A 100 14.25 13.98 -9.31
N VAL A 101 13.01 13.91 -8.80
CA VAL A 101 12.68 14.22 -7.42
C VAL A 101 12.36 12.90 -6.72
N LEU A 102 13.02 12.68 -5.60
CA LEU A 102 12.76 11.56 -4.70
C LEU A 102 12.02 12.07 -3.46
N VAL A 103 11.19 11.22 -2.89
CA VAL A 103 10.49 11.46 -1.63
C VAL A 103 11.04 10.48 -0.60
N SER A 104 11.38 10.98 0.57
CA SER A 104 11.81 10.19 1.72
C SER A 104 11.06 10.63 2.99
N LEU A 105 11.01 9.76 4.00
CA LEU A 105 10.46 10.10 5.29
C LEU A 105 11.37 11.10 6.03
N THR A 106 10.76 11.95 6.86
CA THR A 106 11.44 12.67 7.93
C THR A 106 11.49 11.79 9.18
N GLU A 107 12.16 12.21 10.23
CA GLU A 107 12.12 11.52 11.54
C GLU A 107 10.68 11.35 12.07
N LYS A 108 9.83 12.38 11.90
CA LYS A 108 8.39 12.32 12.21
C LYS A 108 7.69 11.26 11.35
N GLY A 109 8.00 11.22 10.05
CA GLY A 109 7.44 10.24 9.12
C GLY A 109 7.88 8.81 9.43
N GLU A 110 9.15 8.60 9.78
CA GLU A 110 9.69 7.28 10.15
C GLU A 110 8.97 6.72 11.38
N LYS A 111 8.87 7.51 12.47
CA LYS A 111 8.11 7.11 13.67
C LYS A 111 6.66 6.76 13.37
N CYS A 112 5.99 7.55 12.53
CA CYS A 112 4.62 7.25 12.12
C CYS A 112 4.54 5.99 11.27
N SER A 113 5.44 5.78 10.32
CA SER A 113 5.49 4.58 9.49
C SER A 113 5.70 3.32 10.33
N GLU A 114 6.60 3.35 11.32
CA GLU A 114 6.82 2.23 12.25
C GLU A 114 5.55 1.87 13.03
N ILE A 115 4.83 2.89 13.55
CA ILE A 115 3.56 2.65 14.27
C ILE A 115 2.49 2.08 13.33
N LEU A 116 2.39 2.59 12.11
CA LEU A 116 1.44 2.09 11.11
C LEU A 116 1.73 0.65 10.71
N ASN A 117 3.01 0.29 10.51
CA ASN A 117 3.43 -1.08 10.22
C ASN A 117 3.05 -2.01 11.38
N LYS A 118 3.34 -1.61 12.63
CA LYS A 118 2.96 -2.40 13.81
C LYS A 118 1.44 -2.61 13.91
N ILE A 119 0.64 -1.56 13.67
CA ILE A 119 -0.82 -1.68 13.63
C ILE A 119 -1.27 -2.67 12.53
N SER A 120 -0.65 -2.60 11.36
CA SER A 120 -0.94 -3.50 10.23
C SER A 120 -0.57 -4.96 10.56
N GLU A 121 0.59 -5.20 11.18
CA GLU A 121 1.02 -6.52 11.62
C GLU A 121 0.08 -7.11 12.67
N GLU A 122 -0.22 -6.36 13.74
CA GLU A 122 -1.14 -6.79 14.80
C GLU A 122 -2.53 -7.11 14.24
N MET A 123 -3.03 -6.28 13.33
CA MET A 123 -4.30 -6.50 12.65
C MET A 123 -4.27 -7.77 11.78
N SER A 124 -3.19 -7.98 11.03
CA SER A 124 -3.05 -9.16 10.18
C SER A 124 -3.03 -10.44 11.01
N VAL A 125 -2.29 -10.44 12.12
CA VAL A 125 -2.29 -11.57 13.07
C VAL A 125 -3.70 -11.84 13.62
N GLU A 126 -4.42 -10.79 14.01
CA GLU A 126 -5.79 -10.92 14.54
C GLU A 126 -6.75 -11.50 13.50
N LEU A 127 -6.76 -10.94 12.28
CA LEU A 127 -7.67 -11.39 11.22
C LEU A 127 -7.36 -12.79 10.71
N LEU A 128 -6.09 -13.06 10.44
CA LEU A 128 -5.67 -14.37 9.91
C LEU A 128 -5.73 -15.46 10.97
N GLY A 129 -5.54 -15.08 12.25
CA GLY A 129 -5.73 -16.00 13.37
C GLY A 129 -7.17 -16.52 13.53
N LEU A 130 -8.18 -15.77 13.04
CA LEU A 130 -9.57 -16.22 13.03
C LEU A 130 -9.81 -17.36 12.01
N ALA A 131 -9.02 -17.44 10.96
CA ALA A 131 -9.14 -18.48 9.93
C ALA A 131 -8.54 -19.83 10.36
N GLY A 132 -7.62 -19.82 11.31
CA GLY A 132 -6.86 -21.00 11.71
C GLY A 132 -5.62 -21.24 10.82
N GLU A 133 -4.74 -22.10 11.30
CA GLU A 133 -3.39 -22.24 10.73
C GLU A 133 -3.38 -22.83 9.30
N GLN A 134 -4.33 -23.72 8.97
CA GLN A 134 -4.39 -24.30 7.62
C GLN A 134 -4.86 -23.26 6.60
N ASP A 135 -5.94 -22.52 6.89
CA ASP A 135 -6.44 -21.48 6.00
C ASP A 135 -5.44 -20.33 5.86
N PHE A 136 -4.66 -20.04 6.91
CA PHE A 136 -3.55 -19.09 6.85
C PHE A 136 -2.50 -19.52 5.82
N ARG A 137 -2.04 -20.78 5.87
CA ARG A 137 -1.10 -21.32 4.89
C ARG A 137 -1.68 -21.29 3.47
N ASP A 138 -2.94 -21.62 3.32
CA ASP A 138 -3.62 -21.62 2.01
C ASP A 138 -3.76 -20.19 1.45
N PHE A 139 -4.00 -19.22 2.32
CA PHE A 139 -4.00 -17.80 1.96
C PHE A 139 -2.62 -17.32 1.50
N GLU A 140 -1.56 -17.64 2.26
CA GLU A 140 -0.17 -17.30 1.92
C GLU A 140 0.23 -17.87 0.55
N ASN A 141 0.04 -19.17 0.34
CA ASN A 141 0.32 -19.86 -0.92
C ASN A 141 -0.48 -19.27 -2.11
N SER A 142 -1.71 -18.86 -1.85
CA SER A 142 -2.58 -18.23 -2.86
C SER A 142 -2.06 -16.85 -3.25
N LEU A 143 -1.62 -16.03 -2.28
CA LEU A 143 -1.00 -14.73 -2.54
C LEU A 143 0.31 -14.86 -3.32
N GLU A 144 1.19 -15.79 -2.94
CA GLU A 144 2.43 -16.05 -3.68
C GLU A 144 2.15 -16.44 -5.13
N THR A 145 1.19 -17.33 -5.34
CA THR A 145 0.79 -17.76 -6.68
C THR A 145 0.24 -16.60 -7.50
N MET A 146 -0.64 -15.79 -6.92
CA MET A 146 -1.21 -14.61 -7.58
C MET A 146 -0.13 -13.59 -7.95
N LEU A 147 0.77 -13.27 -7.01
CA LEU A 147 1.90 -12.34 -7.26
C LEU A 147 2.83 -12.85 -8.35
N ARG A 148 3.16 -14.14 -8.36
CA ARG A 148 3.98 -14.75 -9.41
C ARG A 148 3.34 -14.59 -10.80
N VAL A 149 2.03 -14.83 -10.92
CA VAL A 149 1.31 -14.68 -12.18
C VAL A 149 1.26 -13.21 -12.61
N LEU A 150 0.94 -12.28 -11.72
CA LEU A 150 0.86 -10.86 -12.02
C LEU A 150 2.22 -10.29 -12.45
N ARG A 151 3.31 -10.64 -11.75
CA ARG A 151 4.68 -10.24 -12.14
C ARG A 151 5.05 -10.75 -13.54
N LYS A 152 4.66 -12.00 -13.90
CA LYS A 152 4.87 -12.53 -15.23
C LYS A 152 4.13 -11.74 -16.31
N ILE A 153 2.87 -11.37 -16.04
CA ILE A 153 2.05 -10.55 -16.96
C ILE A 153 2.67 -9.16 -17.12
N ASP A 154 3.05 -8.52 -16.03
CA ASP A 154 3.68 -7.19 -16.03
C ASP A 154 4.98 -7.18 -16.85
N SER A 155 5.86 -8.15 -16.65
CA SER A 155 7.09 -8.32 -17.43
C SER A 155 6.80 -8.50 -18.92
N SER A 156 5.74 -9.26 -19.28
CA SER A 156 5.36 -9.49 -20.68
C SER A 156 4.84 -8.22 -21.34
N ILE A 157 4.10 -7.36 -20.61
CA ILE A 157 3.61 -6.08 -21.10
C ILE A 157 4.77 -5.09 -21.26
N SER A 158 5.70 -5.07 -20.32
CA SER A 158 6.85 -4.16 -20.30
C SER A 158 7.87 -4.48 -21.41
N ASN A 159 8.04 -5.75 -21.73
CA ASN A 159 8.96 -6.21 -22.78
C ASN A 159 8.33 -6.17 -24.20
N GLY A 160 7.02 -5.96 -24.31
CA GLY A 160 6.30 -5.86 -25.58
C GLY A 160 6.16 -4.44 -26.12
N LYS A 161 6.77 -3.46 -25.46
CA LYS A 161 6.93 -2.08 -25.89
C LYS A 161 8.34 -1.81 -26.36
#